data_b9820da67fa737555819b73bd04fc75e
#
_entry.id   b9820da67fa737555819b73bd04fc75e
#
_cell.length_a   1.000
_cell.length_b   1.000
_cell.length_c   1.000
_cell.angle_alpha   90.00
_cell.angle_beta   90.00
_cell.angle_gamma   90.00
#
_symmetry.space_group_name_H-M   'P 1'
#
loop_
_entity.id
_entity.type
_entity.pdbx_description
1 polymer ?
#
loop_
_entity_poly.entity_id
_entity_poly.type
_entity_poly.pdbx_seq_one_letter_code
_entity_poly.pdbx_strand_id
1 'polypeptide(L)'
;IEHPILILGVIPVDDLHLALKLNISVTLASLEWLELVKASGQDLAGLAVHVKLDTGMGRIGFRDWSELEKVLDLMSEMDLEFEGIFTHFATADEEDAHYFHEQLTRFKEWLDRLPKLPRWIHASNSATSIWHADTVFNMVRLGDVLYGLNPSGRTLDLPFKLQPALGLYSELVHVKQVEAGTFLGYG
;
A
#
# COMPACT_ATOMS: atom_id res chain seq x y z
N ILE A 1 19.21 6.43 -7.93
CA ILE A 1 18.17 7.23 -7.26
C ILE A 1 18.71 7.52 -5.85
N GLU A 2 18.64 8.77 -5.43
CA GLU A 2 19.24 9.21 -4.14
C GLU A 2 18.32 8.95 -2.92
N HIS A 3 17.04 8.63 -3.16
CA HIS A 3 16.06 8.41 -2.11
C HIS A 3 15.70 6.92 -1.95
N PRO A 4 15.37 6.46 -0.73
CA PRO A 4 14.87 5.11 -0.51
C PRO A 4 13.63 4.82 -1.34
N ILE A 5 13.53 3.61 -1.84
CA ILE A 5 12.36 3.12 -2.61
C ILE A 5 11.83 1.88 -1.91
N LEU A 6 10.52 1.86 -1.68
CA LEU A 6 9.79 0.67 -1.25
C LEU A 6 8.81 0.24 -2.33
N ILE A 7 8.91 -1.00 -2.79
CA ILE A 7 7.91 -1.62 -3.67
C ILE A 7 6.78 -2.19 -2.81
N LEU A 8 5.57 -1.61 -2.91
CA LEU A 8 4.41 -1.99 -2.08
C LEU A 8 3.68 -3.26 -2.55
N GLY A 9 3.96 -3.72 -3.75
CA GLY A 9 3.47 -4.99 -4.28
C GLY A 9 4.49 -6.11 -4.12
N VAL A 10 4.03 -7.36 -4.26
CA VAL A 10 4.93 -8.51 -4.31
C VAL A 10 5.59 -8.58 -5.67
N ILE A 11 6.91 -8.78 -5.71
CA ILE A 11 7.68 -8.90 -6.95
C ILE A 11 8.10 -10.37 -7.19
N PRO A 12 8.41 -10.73 -8.45
CA PRO A 12 8.99 -12.05 -8.77
C PRO A 12 10.28 -12.30 -8.01
N VAL A 13 10.49 -13.56 -7.62
CA VAL A 13 11.71 -13.99 -6.90
C VAL A 13 12.97 -13.67 -7.71
N ASP A 14 12.91 -13.83 -9.03
CA ASP A 14 14.04 -13.59 -9.94
C ASP A 14 14.51 -12.11 -9.93
N ASP A 15 13.66 -11.17 -9.54
CA ASP A 15 14.00 -9.75 -9.52
C ASP A 15 14.63 -9.29 -8.18
N LEU A 16 14.69 -10.15 -7.16
CA LEU A 16 15.17 -9.79 -5.81
C LEU A 16 16.63 -9.39 -5.77
N HIS A 17 17.49 -10.07 -6.56
CA HIS A 17 18.89 -9.70 -6.67
C HIS A 17 19.07 -8.27 -7.24
N LEU A 18 18.15 -7.83 -8.10
CA LEU A 18 18.14 -6.46 -8.64
C LEU A 18 17.67 -5.46 -7.58
N ALA A 19 16.66 -5.82 -6.78
CA ALA A 19 16.19 -5.00 -5.67
C ALA A 19 17.32 -4.78 -4.64
N LEU A 20 18.02 -5.84 -4.23
CA LEU A 20 19.18 -5.77 -3.35
C LEU A 20 20.28 -4.87 -3.93
N LYS A 21 20.67 -5.10 -5.18
CA LYS A 21 21.72 -4.31 -5.87
C LYS A 21 21.39 -2.83 -5.96
N LEU A 22 20.11 -2.48 -6.12
CA LEU A 22 19.63 -1.11 -6.27
C LEU A 22 19.22 -0.47 -4.94
N ASN A 23 19.41 -1.17 -3.81
CA ASN A 23 18.99 -0.73 -2.47
C ASN A 23 17.49 -0.37 -2.42
N ILE A 24 16.66 -1.27 -2.98
CA ILE A 24 15.20 -1.14 -3.00
C ILE A 24 14.61 -2.10 -1.98
N SER A 25 13.79 -1.58 -1.07
CA SER A 25 13.03 -2.38 -0.11
C SER A 25 11.83 -3.06 -0.79
N VAL A 26 11.55 -4.29 -0.39
CA VAL A 26 10.49 -5.10 -1.00
C VAL A 26 9.41 -5.50 0.00
N THR A 27 8.22 -5.83 -0.50
CA THR A 27 7.11 -6.31 0.32
C THR A 27 7.12 -7.84 0.40
N LEU A 28 7.04 -8.35 1.64
CA LEU A 28 6.82 -9.75 1.97
C LEU A 28 5.40 -9.94 2.49
N ALA A 29 4.59 -10.75 1.81
CA ALA A 29 3.16 -10.87 2.07
C ALA A 29 2.66 -12.32 2.27
N SER A 30 3.51 -13.35 2.09
CA SER A 30 3.18 -14.75 2.36
C SER A 30 4.41 -15.60 2.67
N LEU A 31 4.21 -16.67 3.42
CA LEU A 31 5.24 -17.64 3.73
C LEU A 31 5.68 -18.40 2.48
N GLU A 32 4.75 -18.79 1.61
CA GLU A 32 5.04 -19.52 0.38
C GLU A 32 6.00 -18.74 -0.53
N TRP A 33 5.81 -17.41 -0.62
CA TRP A 33 6.73 -16.58 -1.39
C TRP A 33 8.14 -16.60 -0.79
N LEU A 34 8.26 -16.50 0.55
CA LEU A 34 9.57 -16.55 1.23
C LEU A 34 10.24 -17.91 1.11
N GLU A 35 9.47 -19.00 1.13
CA GLU A 35 9.97 -20.35 0.87
C GLU A 35 10.52 -20.50 -0.56
N LEU A 36 9.84 -19.91 -1.55
CA LEU A 36 10.33 -19.85 -2.93
C LEU A 36 11.63 -19.04 -3.02
N VAL A 37 11.74 -17.93 -2.29
CA VAL A 37 12.98 -17.14 -2.20
C VAL A 37 14.12 -18.01 -1.64
N LYS A 38 13.89 -18.72 -0.53
CA LYS A 38 14.89 -19.63 0.06
C LYS A 38 15.30 -20.75 -0.93
N ALA A 39 14.31 -21.35 -1.60
CA ALA A 39 14.53 -22.41 -2.58
C ALA A 39 15.30 -21.95 -3.83
N SER A 40 15.26 -20.66 -4.15
CA SER A 40 16.00 -20.10 -5.30
C SER A 40 17.53 -20.13 -5.10
N GLY A 41 17.98 -20.25 -3.85
CA GLY A 41 19.41 -20.26 -3.51
C GLY A 41 20.13 -18.93 -3.74
N GLN A 42 19.41 -17.82 -3.97
CA GLN A 42 20.01 -16.49 -4.10
C GLN A 42 20.60 -16.05 -2.74
N ASP A 43 21.76 -15.43 -2.78
CA ASP A 43 22.31 -14.70 -1.64
C ASP A 43 21.67 -13.31 -1.58
N LEU A 44 20.74 -13.14 -0.62
CA LEU A 44 19.97 -11.91 -0.42
C LEU A 44 20.22 -11.29 0.96
N ALA A 45 21.35 -11.64 1.61
CA ALA A 45 21.73 -11.06 2.89
C ALA A 45 21.69 -9.51 2.84
N GLY A 46 21.03 -8.91 3.81
CA GLY A 46 20.84 -7.47 3.89
C GLY A 46 19.72 -6.88 2.99
N LEU A 47 18.95 -7.70 2.26
CA LEU A 47 17.78 -7.20 1.53
C LEU A 47 16.75 -6.64 2.52
N ALA A 48 16.41 -5.36 2.38
CA ALA A 48 15.43 -4.70 3.22
C ALA A 48 13.99 -5.14 2.87
N VAL A 49 13.26 -5.59 3.89
CA VAL A 49 11.93 -6.18 3.73
C VAL A 49 10.90 -5.47 4.60
N HIS A 50 9.76 -5.12 4.01
CA HIS A 50 8.57 -4.69 4.72
C HIS A 50 7.52 -5.81 4.74
N VAL A 51 7.19 -6.28 5.93
CA VAL A 51 6.19 -7.32 6.15
C VAL A 51 4.79 -6.73 6.04
N LYS A 52 3.95 -7.31 5.19
CA LYS A 52 2.56 -6.88 5.00
C LYS A 52 1.60 -7.72 5.84
N LEU A 53 0.81 -7.05 6.68
CA LEU A 53 -0.30 -7.65 7.42
C LEU A 53 -1.64 -7.38 6.72
N ASP A 54 -2.50 -8.38 6.65
CA ASP A 54 -3.89 -8.21 6.24
C ASP A 54 -4.80 -8.17 7.47
N THR A 55 -5.04 -6.96 7.96
CA THR A 55 -5.93 -6.72 9.12
C THR A 55 -7.39 -6.61 8.73
N GLY A 56 -7.72 -6.79 7.45
CA GLY A 56 -9.10 -6.75 6.97
C GLY A 56 -9.31 -6.15 5.57
N MET A 57 -8.23 -5.80 4.84
CA MET A 57 -8.34 -5.35 3.45
C MET A 57 -8.68 -6.50 2.50
N GLY A 58 -8.29 -7.75 2.82
CA GLY A 58 -8.61 -8.94 2.02
C GLY A 58 -7.87 -9.02 0.69
N ARG A 59 -6.68 -8.42 0.58
CA ARG A 59 -5.93 -8.36 -0.67
C ARG A 59 -4.64 -9.17 -0.64
N ILE A 60 -3.66 -8.79 0.16
CA ILE A 60 -2.40 -9.48 0.40
C ILE A 60 -1.95 -9.27 1.84
N GLY A 61 -1.15 -10.20 2.38
CA GLY A 61 -0.55 -10.08 3.72
C GLY A 61 -0.96 -11.18 4.67
N PHE A 62 -0.22 -11.27 5.76
CA PHE A 62 -0.41 -12.28 6.79
C PHE A 62 -1.68 -12.03 7.60
N ARG A 63 -2.42 -13.11 7.88
CA ARG A 63 -3.64 -13.13 8.69
C ARG A 63 -3.52 -14.01 9.93
N ASP A 64 -2.48 -14.81 10.00
CA ASP A 64 -2.21 -15.74 11.11
C ASP A 64 -0.87 -15.43 11.75
N TRP A 65 -0.87 -15.34 13.09
CA TRP A 65 0.34 -15.02 13.84
C TRP A 65 1.40 -16.12 13.74
N SER A 66 0.98 -17.38 13.77
CA SER A 66 1.92 -18.52 13.72
C SER A 66 2.65 -18.61 12.37
N GLU A 67 2.02 -18.12 11.31
CA GLU A 67 2.66 -17.98 10.00
C GLU A 67 3.69 -16.85 10.02
N LEU A 68 3.36 -15.70 10.62
CA LEU A 68 4.32 -14.60 10.76
C LEU A 68 5.52 -14.98 11.62
N GLU A 69 5.36 -15.74 12.71
CA GLU A 69 6.48 -16.22 13.52
C GLU A 69 7.48 -17.03 12.67
N LYS A 70 6.98 -17.97 11.87
CA LYS A 70 7.84 -18.75 10.94
C LYS A 70 8.55 -17.86 9.92
N VAL A 71 7.87 -16.83 9.42
CA VAL A 71 8.44 -15.87 8.48
C VAL A 71 9.57 -15.07 9.13
N LEU A 72 9.39 -14.59 10.35
CA LEU A 72 10.43 -13.85 11.08
C LEU A 72 11.66 -14.71 11.35
N ASP A 73 11.46 -15.99 11.73
CA ASP A 73 12.53 -16.93 11.93
C ASP A 73 13.29 -17.16 10.60
N LEU A 74 12.57 -17.42 9.51
CA LEU A 74 13.14 -17.67 8.20
C LEU A 74 13.87 -16.44 7.63
N MET A 75 13.34 -15.23 7.85
CA MET A 75 14.02 -13.97 7.51
C MET A 75 15.35 -13.85 8.25
N SER A 76 15.37 -14.20 9.54
CA SER A 76 16.59 -14.20 10.36
C SER A 76 17.61 -15.23 9.87
N GLU A 77 17.18 -16.45 9.51
CA GLU A 77 18.06 -17.48 8.93
C GLU A 77 18.72 -17.03 7.61
N MET A 78 17.99 -16.24 6.81
CA MET A 78 18.43 -15.73 5.51
C MET A 78 19.16 -14.38 5.60
N ASP A 79 19.37 -13.85 6.81
CA ASP A 79 19.95 -12.51 7.05
C ASP A 79 19.25 -11.37 6.29
N LEU A 80 17.92 -11.45 6.17
CA LEU A 80 17.10 -10.39 5.59
C LEU A 80 16.86 -9.28 6.63
N GLU A 81 16.87 -8.02 6.19
CA GLU A 81 16.61 -6.89 7.08
C GLU A 81 15.10 -6.70 7.29
N PHE A 82 14.60 -6.92 8.51
CA PHE A 82 13.24 -6.54 8.89
C PHE A 82 13.13 -5.03 9.05
N GLU A 83 13.05 -4.31 7.91
CA GLU A 83 13.07 -2.84 7.87
C GLU A 83 11.73 -2.24 8.27
N GLY A 84 10.61 -2.87 7.89
CA GLY A 84 9.28 -2.32 8.14
C GLY A 84 8.16 -3.33 8.26
N ILE A 85 7.02 -2.85 8.80
CA ILE A 85 5.77 -3.60 8.89
C ILE A 85 4.59 -2.69 8.56
N PHE A 86 3.60 -3.21 7.85
CA PHE A 86 2.47 -2.38 7.44
C PHE A 86 1.17 -3.13 7.18
N THR A 87 0.08 -2.37 7.25
CA THR A 87 -1.24 -2.79 6.79
C THR A 87 -1.85 -1.76 5.84
N HIS A 88 -3.09 -1.95 5.44
CA HIS A 88 -3.87 -1.01 4.62
C HIS A 88 -5.31 -1.00 5.08
N PHE A 89 -5.85 0.19 5.34
CA PHE A 89 -7.22 0.36 5.76
C PHE A 89 -8.17 0.35 4.58
N ALA A 90 -9.28 -0.37 4.71
CA ALA A 90 -10.27 -0.57 3.65
C ALA A 90 -11.31 0.56 3.59
N THR A 91 -11.66 1.15 4.75
CA THR A 91 -12.80 2.06 4.93
C THR A 91 -12.44 3.37 5.62
N ALA A 92 -11.18 3.82 5.54
CA ALA A 92 -10.74 5.08 6.14
C ALA A 92 -11.36 6.33 5.47
N ASP A 93 -12.02 6.16 4.34
CA ASP A 93 -12.70 7.16 3.50
C ASP A 93 -14.23 7.11 3.60
N GLU A 94 -14.77 6.33 4.55
CA GLU A 94 -16.19 6.20 4.79
C GLU A 94 -16.62 6.98 6.05
N GLU A 95 -17.93 7.36 6.14
CA GLU A 95 -18.48 8.01 7.32
C GLU A 95 -18.50 7.09 8.55
N ASP A 96 -18.77 5.79 8.32
CA ASP A 96 -18.69 4.77 9.36
C ASP A 96 -17.25 4.30 9.56
N ALA A 97 -16.63 4.78 10.62
CA ALA A 97 -15.26 4.44 10.98
C ALA A 97 -15.13 3.12 11.79
N HIS A 98 -16.22 2.37 12.03
CA HIS A 98 -16.19 1.18 12.88
C HIS A 98 -15.17 0.15 12.39
N TYR A 99 -15.24 -0.23 11.11
CA TYR A 99 -14.33 -1.22 10.55
C TYR A 99 -12.88 -0.71 10.45
N PHE A 100 -12.68 0.59 10.22
CA PHE A 100 -11.37 1.21 10.31
C PHE A 100 -10.74 1.01 11.69
N HIS A 101 -11.49 1.26 12.77
CA HIS A 101 -11.01 1.08 14.14
C HIS A 101 -10.75 -0.40 14.49
N GLU A 102 -11.55 -1.33 13.98
CA GLU A 102 -11.24 -2.76 14.11
C GLU A 102 -9.91 -3.14 13.46
N GLN A 103 -9.68 -2.69 12.22
CA GLN A 103 -8.41 -2.93 11.53
C GLN A 103 -7.22 -2.31 12.27
N LEU A 104 -7.37 -1.09 12.80
CA LEU A 104 -6.35 -0.41 13.59
C LEU A 104 -6.04 -1.18 14.88
N THR A 105 -7.06 -1.66 15.59
CA THR A 105 -6.89 -2.45 16.79
C THR A 105 -6.13 -3.74 16.50
N ARG A 106 -6.54 -4.51 15.49
CA ARG A 106 -5.82 -5.72 15.05
C ARG A 106 -4.37 -5.42 14.70
N PHE A 107 -4.10 -4.30 14.01
CA PHE A 107 -2.73 -3.92 13.66
C PHE A 107 -1.88 -3.64 14.91
N LYS A 108 -2.42 -2.91 15.88
CA LYS A 108 -1.74 -2.63 17.16
C LYS A 108 -1.46 -3.91 17.94
N GLU A 109 -2.42 -4.83 18.03
CA GLU A 109 -2.25 -6.15 18.69
C GLU A 109 -1.10 -6.96 18.08
N TRP A 110 -0.90 -6.88 16.76
CA TRP A 110 0.22 -7.52 16.10
C TRP A 110 1.55 -6.85 16.45
N LEU A 111 1.58 -5.51 16.48
CA LEU A 111 2.78 -4.75 16.88
C LEU A 111 3.20 -5.06 18.32
N ASP A 112 2.22 -5.17 19.24
CA ASP A 112 2.47 -5.46 20.65
C ASP A 112 3.05 -6.88 20.90
N ARG A 113 2.80 -7.80 19.96
CA ARG A 113 3.34 -9.17 20.01
C ARG A 113 4.77 -9.31 19.45
N LEU A 114 5.23 -8.33 18.69
CA LEU A 114 6.57 -8.40 18.09
C LEU A 114 7.65 -8.28 19.19
N PRO A 115 8.68 -9.11 19.17
CA PRO A 115 9.79 -9.03 20.13
C PRO A 115 10.59 -7.73 19.98
N LYS A 116 10.60 -7.16 18.77
CA LYS A 116 11.23 -5.90 18.43
C LYS A 116 10.49 -5.25 17.27
N LEU A 117 10.17 -3.97 17.41
CA LEU A 117 9.57 -3.19 16.34
C LEU A 117 10.62 -2.85 15.26
N PRO A 118 10.25 -2.98 13.97
CA PRO A 118 11.12 -2.52 12.88
C PRO A 118 11.20 -1.01 12.82
N ARG A 119 12.11 -0.50 11.99
CA ARG A 119 12.31 0.95 11.81
C ARG A 119 11.06 1.65 11.31
N TRP A 120 10.35 1.05 10.35
CA TRP A 120 9.17 1.66 9.73
C TRP A 120 7.88 0.91 10.10
N ILE A 121 6.92 1.65 10.61
CA ILE A 121 5.56 1.17 10.87
C ILE A 121 4.61 2.07 10.11
N HIS A 122 3.84 1.50 9.18
CA HIS A 122 2.95 2.30 8.35
C HIS A 122 1.62 1.63 8.03
N ALA A 123 0.55 2.40 8.16
CA ALA A 123 -0.80 1.94 7.88
C ALA A 123 -1.57 2.97 7.02
N SER A 124 -1.22 4.25 7.17
CA SER A 124 -1.97 5.37 6.64
C SER A 124 -1.87 5.49 5.12
N ASN A 125 -3.01 5.44 4.44
CA ASN A 125 -3.23 5.87 3.07
C ASN A 125 -3.61 7.36 3.04
N SER A 126 -4.01 7.90 1.89
CA SER A 126 -4.46 9.30 1.75
C SER A 126 -5.63 9.63 2.68
N ALA A 127 -6.64 8.76 2.75
CA ALA A 127 -7.82 8.95 3.60
C ALA A 127 -7.46 9.01 5.09
N THR A 128 -6.70 8.02 5.58
CA THR A 128 -6.24 8.01 6.98
C THR A 128 -5.45 9.26 7.32
N SER A 129 -4.59 9.71 6.41
CA SER A 129 -3.75 10.90 6.64
C SER A 129 -4.55 12.19 6.73
N ILE A 130 -5.74 12.24 6.12
CA ILE A 130 -6.63 13.42 6.14
C ILE A 130 -7.57 13.39 7.35
N TRP A 131 -8.29 12.28 7.56
CA TRP A 131 -9.40 12.23 8.52
C TRP A 131 -9.08 11.51 9.84
N HIS A 132 -7.99 10.74 9.87
CA HIS A 132 -7.57 9.95 11.05
C HIS A 132 -6.10 10.20 11.39
N ALA A 133 -5.64 11.45 11.32
CA ALA A 133 -4.24 11.83 11.51
C ALA A 133 -3.67 11.48 12.90
N ASP A 134 -4.52 11.34 13.90
CA ASP A 134 -4.19 10.90 15.26
C ASP A 134 -3.78 9.42 15.34
N THR A 135 -4.01 8.65 14.28
CA THR A 135 -3.67 7.22 14.18
C THR A 135 -2.45 6.93 13.32
N VAL A 136 -1.75 7.96 12.86
CA VAL A 136 -0.56 7.84 12.02
C VAL A 136 0.62 7.30 12.83
N PHE A 137 1.35 6.33 12.25
CA PHE A 137 2.63 5.84 12.77
C PHE A 137 3.79 6.71 12.27
N ASN A 138 4.95 6.12 11.97
CA ASN A 138 6.13 6.89 11.60
C ASN A 138 6.39 7.03 10.09
N MET A 139 5.46 6.51 9.25
CA MET A 139 5.50 6.64 7.78
C MET A 139 4.08 6.63 7.21
N VAL A 140 3.82 7.43 6.19
CA VAL A 140 2.55 7.51 5.46
C VAL A 140 2.74 7.17 3.99
N ARG A 141 1.66 6.73 3.32
CA ARG A 141 1.64 6.40 1.89
C ARG A 141 0.56 7.21 1.20
N LEU A 142 0.93 8.39 0.73
CA LEU A 142 0.02 9.27 0.00
C LEU A 142 -0.06 8.82 -1.46
N GLY A 143 -1.29 8.68 -1.97
CA GLY A 143 -1.60 8.38 -3.35
C GLY A 143 -2.55 9.45 -3.92
N ASP A 144 -3.86 9.23 -3.84
CA ASP A 144 -4.90 10.08 -4.43
C ASP A 144 -4.73 11.57 -4.13
N VAL A 145 -4.41 11.91 -2.89
CA VAL A 145 -4.24 13.30 -2.46
C VAL A 145 -3.07 14.02 -3.18
N LEU A 146 -2.02 13.31 -3.55
CA LEU A 146 -0.91 13.87 -4.33
C LEU A 146 -1.32 14.25 -5.76
N TYR A 147 -2.33 13.56 -6.29
CA TYR A 147 -2.92 13.87 -7.59
C TYR A 147 -4.06 14.88 -7.53
N GLY A 148 -4.36 15.38 -6.34
CA GLY A 148 -5.43 16.35 -6.13
C GLY A 148 -6.83 15.72 -6.10
N LEU A 149 -6.91 14.41 -5.82
CA LEU A 149 -8.16 13.67 -5.75
C LEU A 149 -8.61 13.52 -4.29
N ASN A 150 -9.91 13.71 -4.05
CA ASN A 150 -10.51 13.38 -2.76
C ASN A 150 -10.64 11.85 -2.64
N PRO A 151 -9.97 11.21 -1.65
CA PRO A 151 -9.99 9.75 -1.51
C PRO A 151 -11.39 9.17 -1.25
N SER A 152 -12.30 9.94 -0.63
CA SER A 152 -13.70 9.54 -0.40
C SER A 152 -14.63 9.85 -1.58
N GLY A 153 -14.09 10.36 -2.69
CA GLY A 153 -14.88 10.87 -3.79
C GLY A 153 -15.66 12.12 -3.38
N ARG A 154 -16.88 11.95 -2.83
CA ARG A 154 -17.74 13.05 -2.36
C ARG A 154 -18.41 12.77 -1.01
N THR A 155 -18.05 11.66 -0.37
CA THR A 155 -18.69 11.23 0.88
C THR A 155 -18.26 12.09 2.06
N LEU A 156 -16.96 12.39 2.15
CA LEU A 156 -16.40 13.20 3.23
C LEU A 156 -15.89 14.54 2.70
N ASP A 157 -16.14 15.61 3.46
CA ASP A 157 -15.61 16.92 3.16
C ASP A 157 -14.10 16.98 3.45
N LEU A 158 -13.36 17.62 2.56
CA LEU A 158 -11.94 17.88 2.75
C LEU A 158 -11.72 19.09 3.67
N PRO A 159 -10.83 18.99 4.67
CA PRO A 159 -10.49 20.12 5.55
C PRO A 159 -9.66 21.20 4.83
N PHE A 160 -9.23 20.96 3.59
CA PHE A 160 -8.45 21.86 2.76
C PHE A 160 -8.72 21.61 1.27
N LYS A 161 -8.38 22.59 0.45
CA LYS A 161 -8.56 22.49 -1.01
C LYS A 161 -7.41 21.73 -1.65
N LEU A 162 -7.72 20.68 -2.41
CA LEU A 162 -6.78 19.98 -3.28
C LEU A 162 -6.67 20.68 -4.65
N GLN A 163 -5.51 20.54 -5.28
CA GLN A 163 -5.25 21.02 -6.64
C GLN A 163 -5.02 19.82 -7.55
N PRO A 164 -5.86 19.59 -8.58
CA PRO A 164 -5.64 18.51 -9.54
C PRO A 164 -4.26 18.60 -10.21
N ALA A 165 -3.54 17.48 -10.22
CA ALA A 165 -2.24 17.39 -10.88
C ALA A 165 -2.35 17.08 -12.39
N LEU A 166 -3.55 16.68 -12.87
CA LEU A 166 -3.83 16.33 -14.25
C LEU A 166 -5.00 17.18 -14.78
N GLY A 167 -4.84 17.73 -15.97
CA GLY A 167 -5.92 18.35 -16.75
C GLY A 167 -6.11 17.60 -18.07
N LEU A 168 -7.35 17.29 -18.42
CA LEU A 168 -7.72 16.75 -19.72
C LEU A 168 -8.49 17.82 -20.48
N TYR A 169 -7.99 18.19 -21.65
CA TYR A 169 -8.55 19.22 -22.52
C TYR A 169 -8.97 18.63 -23.86
N SER A 170 -10.07 19.14 -24.42
CA SER A 170 -10.54 18.77 -25.74
C SER A 170 -11.15 19.99 -26.44
N GLU A 171 -11.05 20.03 -27.75
CA GLU A 171 -11.67 21.06 -28.59
C GLU A 171 -12.68 20.41 -29.55
N LEU A 172 -13.76 21.14 -29.81
CA LEU A 172 -14.74 20.77 -30.83
C LEU A 172 -14.16 21.08 -32.21
N VAL A 173 -13.84 20.06 -32.98
CA VAL A 173 -13.29 20.22 -34.34
C VAL A 173 -14.38 20.44 -35.41
N HIS A 174 -15.63 20.15 -35.06
CA HIS A 174 -16.77 20.35 -35.95
C HIS A 174 -18.06 20.58 -35.16
N VAL A 175 -18.80 21.61 -35.50
CA VAL A 175 -20.14 21.90 -34.99
C VAL A 175 -21.07 22.14 -36.15
N LYS A 176 -22.24 21.52 -36.14
CA LYS A 176 -23.29 21.71 -37.16
C LYS A 176 -24.68 21.69 -36.56
N GLN A 177 -25.59 22.35 -37.25
CA GLN A 177 -27.02 22.19 -37.00
C GLN A 177 -27.58 21.13 -37.94
N VAL A 178 -28.51 20.34 -37.43
CA VAL A 178 -29.23 19.32 -38.19
C VAL A 178 -30.74 19.45 -37.89
N GLU A 179 -31.57 18.99 -38.84
CA GLU A 179 -33.01 18.98 -38.68
C GLU A 179 -33.43 17.95 -37.58
N ALA A 180 -34.58 18.24 -36.95
CA ALA A 180 -35.15 17.34 -35.97
C ALA A 180 -35.43 15.95 -36.60
N GLY A 181 -35.00 14.87 -35.91
CA GLY A 181 -35.16 13.50 -36.40
C GLY A 181 -33.95 13.01 -37.25
N THR A 182 -32.93 13.82 -37.49
CA THR A 182 -31.71 13.37 -38.15
C THR A 182 -30.93 12.40 -37.26
N PHE A 183 -30.51 11.27 -37.83
CA PHE A 183 -29.64 10.31 -37.15
C PHE A 183 -28.23 10.89 -36.99
N LEU A 184 -27.63 10.66 -35.81
CA LEU A 184 -26.29 11.15 -35.45
C LEU A 184 -25.44 9.98 -34.94
N GLY A 185 -24.34 9.67 -35.63
CA GLY A 185 -23.40 8.63 -35.20
C GLY A 185 -23.89 7.20 -35.50
N TYR A 186 -23.47 6.28 -34.61
CA TYR A 186 -23.86 4.86 -34.70
C TYR A 186 -25.10 4.59 -33.84
N GLY A 187 -25.97 3.68 -34.30
CA GLY A 187 -27.18 3.17 -33.60
C GLY A 187 -28.48 3.76 -34.03
#